data_ccd2b3d1316a5d7c36304237b0a95aa6
#
_entry.id   ccd2b3d1316a5d7c36304237b0a95aa6
#
_cell.length_a   1.000
_cell.length_b   1.000
_cell.length_c   1.000
_cell.angle_alpha   90.00
_cell.angle_beta   90.00
_cell.angle_gamma   90.00
#
_symmetry.space_group_name_H-M   'P 1'
#
loop_
_entity.id
_entity.type
_entity.pdbx_description
1 polymer ?
#
loop_
_entity_poly.entity_id
_entity_poly.type
_entity_poly.pdbx_seq_one_letter_code
_entity_poly.pdbx_strand_id
1 'polypeptide(L)'
;LGAMQYIKDPNITLDVYSSCDVYGSEFRDAHHKDFVELFDQAKKLPNVNYIGYKPNQYILDHITDYQIFAYPSIFEETFCISAVEAMSAGLYTIVTNFGALFETCSEWPIYVNYEKDYKNLSYAFAHAIQIAASQLHEPSIQEHLQDQQNFYKKFYSWEKKSNEWTKFLKGALDARPRP
;
A
#
# COMPACT_ATOMS: atom_id res chain seq x y z
N LEU A 1 3.34 -10.59 -6.82
CA LEU A 1 3.14 -12.00 -7.28
C LEU A 1 4.38 -12.84 -7.01
N GLY A 2 5.59 -12.35 -7.35
CA GLY A 2 6.84 -13.09 -7.14
C GLY A 2 7.01 -13.61 -5.72
N ALA A 3 6.68 -12.84 -4.71
CA ALA A 3 6.77 -13.24 -3.30
C ALA A 3 5.87 -14.45 -2.97
N MET A 4 4.66 -14.50 -3.54
CA MET A 4 3.69 -15.57 -3.25
C MET A 4 4.15 -16.98 -3.70
N GLN A 5 5.11 -17.04 -4.62
CA GLN A 5 5.71 -18.31 -5.05
C GLN A 5 6.58 -18.94 -3.96
N TYR A 6 7.09 -18.15 -3.02
CA TYR A 6 7.94 -18.60 -1.91
C TYR A 6 7.16 -18.86 -0.63
N ILE A 7 5.89 -18.42 -0.55
CA ILE A 7 5.02 -18.62 0.61
C ILE A 7 4.27 -19.95 0.46
N LYS A 8 4.50 -20.86 1.39
CA LYS A 8 3.89 -22.20 1.38
C LYS A 8 2.78 -22.38 2.41
N ASP A 9 2.63 -21.42 3.33
CA ASP A 9 1.56 -21.45 4.33
C ASP A 9 0.22 -21.20 3.63
N PRO A 10 -0.73 -22.17 3.65
CA PRO A 10 -2.01 -22.05 2.99
C PRO A 10 -2.92 -20.99 3.64
N ASN A 11 -2.61 -20.54 4.85
CA ASN A 11 -3.36 -19.49 5.53
C ASN A 11 -2.94 -18.09 5.06
N ILE A 12 -1.85 -17.96 4.32
CA ILE A 12 -1.41 -16.69 3.75
C ILE A 12 -1.91 -16.61 2.31
N THR A 13 -2.89 -15.77 2.07
CA THR A 13 -3.45 -15.49 0.75
C THR A 13 -3.25 -14.03 0.36
N LEU A 14 -3.24 -13.76 -0.94
CA LEU A 14 -3.10 -12.42 -1.50
C LEU A 14 -4.31 -12.09 -2.36
N ASP A 15 -5.01 -11.03 -2.02
CA ASP A 15 -6.01 -10.41 -2.86
C ASP A 15 -5.38 -9.27 -3.68
N VAL A 16 -5.52 -9.34 -5.01
CA VAL A 16 -4.92 -8.37 -5.94
C VAL A 16 -5.99 -7.50 -6.56
N TYR A 17 -6.01 -6.24 -6.16
CA TYR A 17 -6.84 -5.18 -6.73
C TYR A 17 -6.01 -4.39 -7.74
N SER A 18 -5.98 -4.84 -8.98
CA SER A 18 -5.20 -4.19 -10.04
C SER A 18 -5.81 -4.45 -11.41
N SER A 19 -5.85 -3.41 -12.24
CA SER A 19 -6.27 -3.49 -13.63
C SER A 19 -5.77 -2.28 -14.40
N CYS A 20 -5.55 -2.43 -15.70
CA CYS A 20 -5.31 -1.28 -16.59
C CYS A 20 -6.53 -0.37 -16.73
N ASP A 21 -7.72 -0.82 -16.33
CA ASP A 21 -8.96 -0.02 -16.40
C ASP A 21 -8.97 1.19 -15.46
N VAL A 22 -8.10 1.19 -14.43
CA VAL A 22 -7.97 2.31 -13.47
C VAL A 22 -7.68 3.64 -14.17
N TYR A 23 -6.92 3.60 -15.25
CA TYR A 23 -6.50 4.80 -16.00
C TYR A 23 -7.33 5.07 -17.26
N GLY A 24 -8.44 4.36 -17.43
CA GLY A 24 -9.35 4.51 -18.57
C GLY A 24 -9.02 3.62 -19.76
N SER A 25 -9.91 3.67 -20.77
CA SER A 25 -9.84 2.78 -21.93
C SER A 25 -8.60 3.00 -22.80
N GLU A 26 -8.17 4.24 -22.98
CA GLU A 26 -7.00 4.55 -23.79
C GLU A 26 -5.71 3.95 -23.19
N PHE A 27 -5.54 4.08 -21.87
CA PHE A 27 -4.40 3.47 -21.17
C PHE A 27 -4.48 1.94 -21.23
N ARG A 28 -5.66 1.37 -20.98
CA ARG A 28 -5.88 -0.07 -21.07
C ARG A 28 -5.48 -0.60 -22.45
N ASP A 29 -5.99 0.01 -23.53
CA ASP A 29 -5.77 -0.46 -24.89
C ASP A 29 -4.30 -0.34 -25.32
N ALA A 30 -3.57 0.65 -24.78
CA ALA A 30 -2.14 0.81 -25.02
C ALA A 30 -1.25 -0.18 -24.23
N HIS A 31 -1.61 -0.48 -22.99
CA HIS A 31 -0.70 -1.13 -22.04
C HIS A 31 -1.16 -2.52 -21.55
N HIS A 32 -2.41 -2.94 -21.81
CA HIS A 32 -2.91 -4.23 -21.30
C HIS A 32 -2.02 -5.40 -21.67
N LYS A 33 -1.48 -5.42 -22.89
CA LYS A 33 -0.56 -6.46 -23.38
C LYS A 33 0.71 -6.61 -22.54
N ASP A 34 1.16 -5.52 -21.90
CA ASP A 34 2.40 -5.51 -21.11
C ASP A 34 2.18 -6.18 -19.75
N PHE A 35 0.93 -6.27 -19.29
CA PHE A 35 0.54 -6.81 -17.99
C PHE A 35 -0.25 -8.12 -18.06
N VAL A 36 -0.70 -8.54 -19.24
CA VAL A 36 -1.56 -9.74 -19.40
C VAL A 36 -0.92 -10.99 -18.81
N GLU A 37 0.37 -11.17 -19.01
CA GLU A 37 1.10 -12.33 -18.47
C GLU A 37 1.13 -12.33 -16.95
N LEU A 38 1.24 -11.16 -16.31
CA LEU A 38 1.21 -11.01 -14.84
C LEU A 38 -0.18 -11.31 -14.30
N PHE A 39 -1.24 -10.84 -14.98
CA PHE A 39 -2.61 -11.14 -14.59
C PHE A 39 -2.92 -12.63 -14.72
N ASP A 40 -2.41 -13.29 -15.78
CA ASP A 40 -2.59 -14.72 -15.97
C ASP A 40 -1.76 -15.55 -14.97
N GLN A 41 -0.58 -15.08 -14.58
CA GLN A 41 0.18 -15.69 -13.49
C GLN A 41 -0.56 -15.56 -12.15
N ALA A 42 -1.13 -14.39 -11.84
CA ALA A 42 -1.92 -14.17 -10.64
C ALA A 42 -3.06 -15.20 -10.53
N LYS A 43 -3.80 -15.41 -11.61
CA LYS A 43 -4.92 -16.38 -11.65
C LYS A 43 -4.49 -17.84 -11.47
N LYS A 44 -3.22 -18.18 -11.74
CA LYS A 44 -2.70 -19.56 -11.65
C LYS A 44 -2.12 -19.91 -10.29
N LEU A 45 -1.78 -18.91 -9.48
CA LEU A 45 -1.23 -19.13 -8.15
C LEU A 45 -2.35 -19.51 -7.17
N PRO A 46 -2.25 -20.64 -6.47
CA PRO A 46 -3.34 -21.15 -5.62
C PRO A 46 -3.62 -20.27 -4.39
N ASN A 47 -2.64 -19.46 -3.97
CA ASN A 47 -2.73 -18.54 -2.83
C ASN A 47 -2.91 -17.08 -3.26
N VAL A 48 -3.36 -16.84 -4.51
CA VAL A 48 -3.61 -15.50 -5.05
C VAL A 48 -5.03 -15.41 -5.61
N ASN A 49 -5.80 -14.46 -5.12
CA ASN A 49 -7.11 -14.11 -5.63
C ASN A 49 -6.97 -12.84 -6.49
N TYR A 50 -7.01 -12.99 -7.81
CA TYR A 50 -7.02 -11.84 -8.68
C TYR A 50 -8.43 -11.27 -8.81
N ILE A 51 -8.70 -10.16 -8.10
CA ILE A 51 -10.02 -9.51 -8.02
C ILE A 51 -10.21 -8.50 -9.16
N GLY A 52 -9.13 -7.92 -9.64
CA GLY A 52 -9.17 -6.90 -10.69
C GLY A 52 -9.52 -5.52 -10.17
N TYR A 53 -10.11 -4.69 -11.04
CA TYR A 53 -10.49 -3.31 -10.68
C TYR A 53 -11.69 -3.29 -9.73
N LYS A 54 -11.56 -2.45 -8.71
CA LYS A 54 -12.67 -2.03 -7.85
C LYS A 54 -12.57 -0.51 -7.62
N PRO A 55 -13.70 0.19 -7.51
CA PRO A 55 -13.70 1.60 -7.09
C PRO A 55 -13.03 1.79 -5.73
N ASN A 56 -12.40 2.95 -5.51
CA ASN A 56 -11.72 3.23 -4.23
C ASN A 56 -12.64 3.06 -3.02
N GLN A 57 -13.90 3.49 -3.12
CA GLN A 57 -14.87 3.31 -2.02
C GLN A 57 -15.03 1.83 -1.65
N TYR A 58 -15.08 0.93 -2.62
CA TYR A 58 -15.13 -0.51 -2.35
C TYR A 58 -13.91 -0.99 -1.55
N ILE A 59 -12.70 -0.50 -1.92
CA ILE A 59 -11.48 -0.83 -1.20
C ILE A 59 -11.56 -0.35 0.25
N LEU A 60 -11.98 0.90 0.47
CA LEU A 60 -12.10 1.49 1.80
C LEU A 60 -13.14 0.77 2.67
N ASP A 61 -14.24 0.31 2.08
CA ASP A 61 -15.29 -0.42 2.79
C ASP A 61 -14.85 -1.82 3.25
N HIS A 62 -13.83 -2.40 2.58
CA HIS A 62 -13.36 -3.77 2.83
C HIS A 62 -11.92 -3.84 3.36
N ILE A 63 -11.22 -2.71 3.48
CA ILE A 63 -9.80 -2.69 3.85
C ILE A 63 -9.55 -3.34 5.22
N THR A 64 -10.51 -3.25 6.14
CA THR A 64 -10.41 -3.86 7.48
C THR A 64 -10.61 -5.38 7.50
N ASP A 65 -10.98 -5.99 6.38
CA ASP A 65 -11.06 -7.45 6.24
C ASP A 65 -9.66 -8.07 6.11
N TYR A 66 -8.64 -7.23 5.85
CA TYR A 66 -7.25 -7.64 5.65
C TYR A 66 -6.40 -7.37 6.89
N GLN A 67 -5.33 -8.13 7.03
CA GLN A 67 -4.40 -8.02 8.14
C GLN A 67 -3.07 -7.38 7.71
N ILE A 68 -2.65 -7.61 6.48
CA ILE A 68 -1.35 -7.17 5.95
C ILE A 68 -1.57 -6.39 4.67
N PHE A 69 -0.92 -5.25 4.55
CA PHE A 69 -0.76 -4.50 3.31
C PHE A 69 0.68 -4.65 2.82
N ALA A 70 0.89 -5.36 1.70
CA ALA A 70 2.19 -5.58 1.10
C ALA A 70 2.35 -4.76 -0.17
N TYR A 71 3.23 -3.76 -0.14
CA TYR A 71 3.45 -2.82 -1.24
C TYR A 71 4.90 -2.84 -1.74
N PRO A 72 5.27 -3.80 -2.61
CA PRO A 72 6.60 -3.95 -3.17
C PRO A 72 6.84 -2.94 -4.30
N SER A 73 6.74 -1.64 -4.00
CA SER A 73 6.90 -0.60 -5.02
C SER A 73 8.31 -0.59 -5.58
N ILE A 74 8.38 -0.55 -6.90
CA ILE A 74 9.58 -0.30 -7.69
C ILE A 74 9.51 1.06 -8.39
N PHE A 75 8.45 1.82 -8.14
CA PHE A 75 8.23 3.18 -8.60
C PHE A 75 8.68 4.17 -7.52
N GLU A 76 9.28 5.26 -7.93
CA GLU A 76 9.75 6.32 -7.04
C GLU A 76 8.55 7.17 -6.59
N GLU A 77 7.85 6.70 -5.58
CA GLU A 77 6.66 7.35 -5.04
C GLU A 77 6.98 8.75 -4.52
N THR A 78 6.06 9.69 -4.77
CA THR A 78 6.12 11.03 -4.17
C THR A 78 5.33 11.10 -2.85
N PHE A 79 4.31 10.25 -2.73
CA PHE A 79 3.48 10.08 -1.52
C PHE A 79 2.68 8.82 -1.63
N CYS A 80 2.43 7.94 -0.92
CA CYS A 80 1.61 6.74 -1.15
C CYS A 80 0.30 6.80 -0.35
N ILE A 81 -0.77 7.23 -0.98
CA ILE A 81 -2.10 7.31 -0.35
C ILE A 81 -2.57 5.92 0.11
N SER A 82 -2.35 4.87 -0.69
CA SER A 82 -2.75 3.51 -0.34
C SER A 82 -2.06 2.99 0.94
N ALA A 83 -0.80 3.37 1.18
CA ALA A 83 -0.11 3.02 2.42
C ALA A 83 -0.72 3.78 3.62
N VAL A 84 -1.07 5.06 3.45
CA VAL A 84 -1.75 5.86 4.49
C VAL A 84 -3.13 5.27 4.81
N GLU A 85 -3.90 4.87 3.81
CA GLU A 85 -5.20 4.22 3.97
C GLU A 85 -5.06 2.90 4.73
N ALA A 86 -4.11 2.05 4.35
CA ALA A 86 -3.84 0.78 5.01
C ALA A 86 -3.42 0.96 6.48
N MET A 87 -2.51 1.90 6.75
CA MET A 87 -2.07 2.21 8.11
C MET A 87 -3.19 2.83 8.96
N SER A 88 -4.05 3.65 8.34
CA SER A 88 -5.24 4.20 9.01
C SER A 88 -6.29 3.13 9.33
N ALA A 89 -6.31 2.04 8.58
CA ALA A 89 -7.16 0.89 8.82
C ALA A 89 -6.57 -0.08 9.87
N GLY A 90 -5.30 0.09 10.25
CA GLY A 90 -4.61 -0.75 11.23
C GLY A 90 -3.96 -2.00 10.63
N LEU A 91 -3.70 -2.03 9.31
CA LEU A 91 -3.03 -3.15 8.67
C LEU A 91 -1.53 -3.17 8.99
N TYR A 92 -0.97 -4.34 9.16
CA TYR A 92 0.48 -4.51 9.25
C TYR A 92 1.10 -4.23 7.88
N THR A 93 1.77 -3.10 7.75
CA THR A 93 2.21 -2.59 6.46
C THR A 93 3.65 -3.01 6.17
N ILE A 94 3.90 -3.50 4.95
CA ILE A 94 5.22 -3.91 4.45
C ILE A 94 5.48 -3.16 3.16
N VAL A 95 6.53 -2.35 3.12
CA VAL A 95 6.86 -1.52 1.96
C VAL A 95 8.35 -1.60 1.61
N THR A 96 8.71 -1.20 0.39
CA THR A 96 10.12 -0.95 0.06
C THR A 96 10.58 0.38 0.68
N ASN A 97 11.86 0.48 1.01
CA ASN A 97 12.49 1.74 1.41
C ASN A 97 12.88 2.59 0.17
N PHE A 98 11.91 2.83 -0.73
CA PHE A 98 12.15 3.47 -2.01
C PHE A 98 11.26 4.69 -2.24
N GLY A 99 11.82 5.75 -2.86
CA GLY A 99 11.12 7.01 -3.05
C GLY A 99 10.71 7.64 -1.71
N ALA A 100 9.55 8.29 -1.68
CA ALA A 100 9.01 8.93 -0.48
C ALA A 100 8.32 7.97 0.51
N LEU A 101 8.39 6.66 0.32
CA LEU A 101 7.73 5.70 1.22
C LEU A 101 8.26 5.80 2.66
N PHE A 102 9.56 6.05 2.83
CA PHE A 102 10.13 6.25 4.16
C PHE A 102 9.58 7.51 4.84
N GLU A 103 9.42 8.60 4.09
CA GLU A 103 8.83 9.84 4.61
C GLU A 103 7.33 9.69 4.91
N THR A 104 6.59 9.06 3.99
CA THR A 104 5.14 8.87 4.12
C THR A 104 4.79 7.91 5.25
N CYS A 105 5.53 6.82 5.38
CA CYS A 105 5.22 5.73 6.31
C CYS A 105 5.97 5.83 7.63
N SER A 106 7.01 6.69 7.73
CA SER A 106 7.83 6.87 8.93
C SER A 106 8.37 5.53 9.44
N GLU A 107 8.34 5.27 10.74
CA GLU A 107 8.86 4.07 11.40
C GLU A 107 7.83 2.94 11.60
N TRP A 108 6.62 3.10 11.04
CA TRP A 108 5.53 2.17 11.29
C TRP A 108 5.63 0.82 10.55
N PRO A 109 6.00 0.77 9.25
CA PRO A 109 5.98 -0.47 8.49
C PRO A 109 7.25 -1.32 8.68
N ILE A 110 7.15 -2.56 8.26
CA ILE A 110 8.34 -3.36 7.95
C ILE A 110 8.92 -2.85 6.63
N TYR A 111 10.16 -2.39 6.64
CA TYR A 111 10.87 -1.98 5.44
C TYR A 111 11.65 -3.13 4.83
N VAL A 112 11.42 -3.36 3.54
CA VAL A 112 12.24 -4.23 2.71
C VAL A 112 13.17 -3.37 1.86
N ASN A 113 14.45 -3.64 1.88
CA ASN A 113 15.41 -2.92 1.06
C ASN A 113 15.08 -3.08 -0.40
N TYR A 114 14.97 -1.95 -1.12
CA TYR A 114 14.79 -1.96 -2.56
C TYR A 114 16.01 -2.55 -3.24
N GLU A 115 15.79 -3.50 -4.12
CA GLU A 115 16.81 -4.10 -4.97
C GLU A 115 16.32 -4.16 -6.42
N LYS A 116 17.24 -3.96 -7.36
CA LYS A 116 16.94 -4.08 -8.80
C LYS A 116 16.72 -5.53 -9.23
N ASP A 117 17.25 -6.48 -8.49
CA ASP A 117 16.99 -7.91 -8.70
C ASP A 117 15.62 -8.26 -8.12
N TYR A 118 14.62 -8.38 -8.99
CA TYR A 118 13.24 -8.70 -8.61
C TYR A 118 13.09 -10.07 -7.95
N LYS A 119 14.01 -11.00 -8.17
CA LYS A 119 13.99 -12.30 -7.50
C LYS A 119 14.37 -12.15 -6.04
N ASN A 120 15.44 -11.42 -5.75
CA ASN A 120 15.86 -11.13 -4.38
C ASN A 120 14.81 -10.29 -3.64
N LEU A 121 14.26 -9.26 -4.31
CA LEU A 121 13.18 -8.45 -3.75
C LEU A 121 11.95 -9.30 -3.41
N SER A 122 11.54 -10.20 -4.32
CA SER A 122 10.39 -11.10 -4.09
C SER A 122 10.64 -12.05 -2.91
N TYR A 123 11.85 -12.57 -2.78
CA TYR A 123 12.23 -13.42 -1.65
C TYR A 123 12.22 -12.66 -0.32
N ALA A 124 12.77 -11.44 -0.28
CA ALA A 124 12.76 -10.59 0.90
C ALA A 124 11.33 -10.22 1.33
N PHE A 125 10.46 -9.89 0.36
CA PHE A 125 9.04 -9.65 0.64
C PHE A 125 8.30 -10.88 1.16
N ALA A 126 8.55 -12.05 0.59
CA ALA A 126 7.97 -13.30 1.10
C ALA A 126 8.36 -13.55 2.56
N HIS A 127 9.61 -13.31 2.90
CA HIS A 127 10.10 -13.45 4.28
C HIS A 127 9.42 -12.43 5.21
N ALA A 128 9.34 -11.16 4.81
CA ALA A 128 8.68 -10.12 5.59
C ALA A 128 7.19 -10.42 5.84
N ILE A 129 6.47 -10.91 4.81
CA ILE A 129 5.06 -11.32 4.93
C ILE A 129 4.90 -12.48 5.92
N GLN A 130 5.78 -13.50 5.86
CA GLN A 130 5.73 -14.63 6.77
C GLN A 130 6.02 -14.22 8.22
N ILE A 131 7.00 -13.33 8.45
CA ILE A 131 7.28 -12.74 9.76
C ILE A 131 6.04 -11.99 10.26
N ALA A 132 5.52 -11.05 9.48
CA ALA A 132 4.33 -10.28 9.86
C ALA A 132 3.16 -11.20 10.23
N ALA A 133 2.87 -12.21 9.39
CA ALA A 133 1.79 -13.16 9.64
C ALA A 133 1.98 -13.96 10.94
N SER A 134 3.22 -14.35 11.24
CA SER A 134 3.52 -15.11 12.48
C SER A 134 3.37 -14.26 13.75
N GLN A 135 3.54 -12.94 13.64
CA GLN A 135 3.53 -12.00 14.77
C GLN A 135 2.19 -11.30 14.98
N LEU A 136 1.23 -11.44 14.06
CA LEU A 136 -0.05 -10.72 14.12
C LEU A 136 -0.79 -10.82 15.46
N HIS A 137 -0.64 -11.92 16.18
CA HIS A 137 -1.32 -12.13 17.46
C HIS A 137 -0.50 -11.73 18.70
N GLU A 138 0.71 -11.22 18.49
CA GLU A 138 1.54 -10.76 19.60
C GLU A 138 0.97 -9.45 20.18
N PRO A 139 0.81 -9.35 21.52
CA PRO A 139 0.24 -8.14 22.13
C PRO A 139 1.00 -6.84 21.77
N SER A 140 2.33 -6.92 21.70
CA SER A 140 3.18 -5.78 21.33
C SER A 140 2.94 -5.30 19.90
N ILE A 141 2.68 -6.24 18.97
CA ILE A 141 2.35 -5.90 17.58
C ILE A 141 0.95 -5.29 17.50
N GLN A 142 -0.02 -5.83 18.23
CA GLN A 142 -1.37 -5.26 18.27
C GLN A 142 -1.38 -3.84 18.86
N GLU A 143 -0.59 -3.57 19.89
CA GLU A 143 -0.40 -2.22 20.44
C GLU A 143 0.23 -1.29 19.39
N HIS A 144 1.31 -1.72 18.75
CA HIS A 144 1.96 -0.97 17.67
C HIS A 144 0.99 -0.62 16.52
N LEU A 145 0.19 -1.58 16.06
CA LEU A 145 -0.79 -1.36 14.99
C LEU A 145 -1.91 -0.41 15.43
N GLN A 146 -2.32 -0.47 16.69
CA GLN A 146 -3.32 0.46 17.24
C GLN A 146 -2.75 1.89 17.32
N ASP A 147 -1.51 2.07 17.73
CA ASP A 147 -0.85 3.37 17.78
C ASP A 147 -0.63 3.93 16.37
N GLN A 148 -0.19 3.10 15.42
CA GLN A 148 -0.13 3.43 14.00
C GLN A 148 -1.48 3.95 13.49
N GLN A 149 -2.54 3.20 13.74
CA GLN A 149 -3.88 3.58 13.31
C GLN A 149 -4.32 4.93 13.89
N ASN A 150 -4.10 5.13 15.19
CA ASN A 150 -4.42 6.37 15.89
C ASN A 150 -3.64 7.56 15.32
N PHE A 151 -2.35 7.35 15.02
CA PHE A 151 -1.50 8.37 14.42
C PHE A 151 -2.03 8.80 13.06
N TYR A 152 -2.28 7.84 12.14
CA TYR A 152 -2.72 8.17 10.79
C TYR A 152 -4.12 8.78 10.77
N LYS A 153 -5.07 8.27 11.53
CA LYS A 153 -6.40 8.88 11.70
C LYS A 153 -6.33 10.31 12.20
N LYS A 154 -5.42 10.60 13.13
CA LYS A 154 -5.27 11.93 13.72
C LYS A 154 -4.60 12.92 12.77
N PHE A 155 -3.55 12.50 12.05
CA PHE A 155 -2.69 13.42 11.32
C PHE A 155 -2.96 13.46 9.81
N TYR A 156 -3.61 12.43 9.25
CA TYR A 156 -3.87 12.29 7.81
C TYR A 156 -5.36 12.29 7.44
N SER A 157 -6.27 12.62 8.38
CA SER A 157 -7.68 12.79 8.03
C SER A 157 -7.88 13.94 7.03
N TRP A 158 -8.82 13.77 6.12
CA TRP A 158 -9.19 14.80 5.14
C TRP A 158 -9.63 16.10 5.82
N GLU A 159 -10.34 16.02 6.95
CA GLU A 159 -10.74 17.19 7.74
C GLU A 159 -9.52 17.99 8.19
N LYS A 160 -8.52 17.33 8.77
CA LYS A 160 -7.31 18.00 9.21
C LYS A 160 -6.53 18.58 8.03
N LYS A 161 -6.32 17.82 6.96
CA LYS A 161 -5.57 18.27 5.80
C LYS A 161 -6.25 19.44 5.09
N SER A 162 -7.57 19.42 4.92
CA SER A 162 -8.30 20.55 4.34
C SER A 162 -8.20 21.82 5.20
N ASN A 163 -8.21 21.68 6.52
CA ASN A 163 -8.02 22.81 7.43
C ASN A 163 -6.58 23.38 7.36
N GLU A 164 -5.57 22.52 7.28
CA GLU A 164 -4.17 22.94 7.10
C GLU A 164 -3.99 23.69 5.78
N TRP A 165 -4.49 23.14 4.68
CA TRP A 165 -4.45 23.78 3.36
C TRP A 165 -5.22 25.11 3.33
N THR A 166 -6.39 25.19 3.97
CA THR A 166 -7.18 26.41 4.06
C THR A 166 -6.39 27.51 4.77
N LYS A 167 -5.72 27.20 5.88
CA LYS A 167 -4.88 28.16 6.61
C LYS A 167 -3.69 28.62 5.78
N PHE A 168 -3.00 27.67 5.13
CA PHE A 168 -1.86 27.97 4.27
C PHE A 168 -2.24 28.90 3.10
N LEU A 169 -3.30 28.57 2.37
CA LEU A 169 -3.76 29.35 1.23
C LEU A 169 -4.24 30.75 1.62
N LYS A 170 -4.95 30.89 2.75
CA LYS A 170 -5.33 32.20 3.28
C LYS A 170 -4.10 33.03 3.63
N GLY A 171 -3.14 32.48 4.35
CA GLY A 171 -1.89 33.17 4.67
C GLY A 171 -1.11 33.60 3.42
N ALA A 172 -1.05 32.76 2.38
CA ALA A 172 -0.40 33.10 1.13
C ALA A 172 -1.12 34.23 0.35
N LEU A 173 -2.45 34.29 0.42
CA LEU A 173 -3.23 35.37 -0.18
C LEU A 173 -3.03 36.70 0.57
N ASP A 174 -3.00 36.64 1.91
CA ASP A 174 -2.82 37.86 2.75
C ASP A 174 -1.38 38.40 2.64
N ALA A 175 -0.41 37.55 2.33
CA ALA A 175 0.99 37.94 2.16
C ALA A 175 1.29 38.58 0.79
N ARG A 176 0.35 38.55 -0.18
CA ARG A 176 0.56 39.21 -1.48
C ARG A 176 0.58 40.72 -1.30
N PRO A 177 1.57 41.45 -1.89
CA PRO A 177 1.53 42.90 -1.97
C PRO A 177 0.22 43.32 -2.63
N ARG A 178 -0.54 44.17 -1.94
CA ARG A 178 -1.71 44.81 -2.57
C ARG A 178 -1.19 45.78 -3.65
N PRO A 179 -1.78 45.80 -4.85
CA PRO A 179 -1.37 46.71 -5.92
C PRO A 179 -1.54 48.17 -5.52
#